data_145471d8b1a9de0ef1a1825796cc3127
#
_entry.id   145471d8b1a9de0ef1a1825796cc3127
#
_cell.length_a   1.000
_cell.length_b   1.000
_cell.length_c   1.000
_cell.angle_alpha   90.00
_cell.angle_beta   90.00
_cell.angle_gamma   90.00
#
_symmetry.space_group_name_H-M   'P 1'
#
loop_
_entity.id
_entity.type
_entity.pdbx_description
1 polymer ?
#
loop_
_entity_poly.entity_id
_entity_poly.type
_entity_poly.pdbx_seq_one_letter_code
_entity_poly.pdbx_strand_id
1 'polypeptide(L)'
;MTLLCRDDPYLRQCEATVLAVRENAIELDRTVFYPLGGGQPGDTGRIGALRVIDARKGEGESVLHLVEPGAALPAAGEKVRVEIDWDRRYRHMRFHTALHLLGAVVRASVTGGRIAQDKAHLDFDIEMEKLDKAAIEAGINALVQAGHDTRSSWITGAELDSRPELVRTMSVAPPRGAGRVRLMEIAGVDLQACGGTHVRNTREVGRIEVVRIRSEGRRNKRVTLAFAERKLGSE
;
A
#
# COMPACT_ATOMS: atom_id res chain seq x y z
N MET A 1 -6.43 13.68 -13.51
CA MET A 1 -5.14 12.95 -13.59
C MET A 1 -5.40 11.44 -13.51
N THR A 2 -4.60 10.61 -14.20
CA THR A 2 -4.75 9.14 -14.20
C THR A 2 -3.71 8.49 -13.30
N LEU A 3 -4.15 7.70 -12.30
CA LEU A 3 -3.29 6.92 -11.39
C LEU A 3 -3.09 5.51 -11.95
N LEU A 4 -2.08 5.31 -12.82
CA LEU A 4 -1.81 4.05 -13.49
C LEU A 4 -1.51 2.89 -12.53
N CYS A 5 -0.92 3.19 -11.37
CA CYS A 5 -0.63 2.19 -10.34
C CYS A 5 -1.86 1.54 -9.70
N ARG A 6 -3.06 2.11 -9.88
CA ARG A 6 -4.33 1.50 -9.42
C ARG A 6 -4.81 0.39 -10.33
N ASP A 7 -4.52 0.51 -11.63
CA ASP A 7 -4.90 -0.48 -12.64
C ASP A 7 -3.82 -1.57 -12.77
N ASP A 8 -2.55 -1.16 -12.87
CA ASP A 8 -1.41 -2.08 -12.85
C ASP A 8 -0.32 -1.60 -11.88
N PRO A 9 -0.24 -2.19 -10.67
CA PRO A 9 0.77 -1.85 -9.68
C PRO A 9 2.22 -2.25 -10.09
N TYR A 10 2.37 -3.07 -11.14
CA TYR A 10 3.68 -3.49 -11.67
C TYR A 10 4.23 -2.54 -12.72
N LEU A 11 3.46 -1.56 -13.16
CA LEU A 11 3.95 -0.54 -14.08
C LEU A 11 5.04 0.30 -13.40
N ARG A 12 6.25 0.28 -13.96
CA ARG A 12 7.43 0.94 -13.38
C ARG A 12 7.67 2.32 -13.94
N GLN A 13 7.20 2.59 -15.15
CA GLN A 13 7.45 3.82 -15.89
C GLN A 13 6.30 4.18 -16.81
N CYS A 14 6.20 5.46 -17.16
CA CYS A 14 5.31 5.97 -18.20
C CYS A 14 5.86 7.28 -18.79
N GLU A 15 5.31 7.68 -19.95
CA GLU A 15 5.39 9.05 -20.44
C GLU A 15 4.24 9.85 -19.86
N ALA A 16 4.49 11.07 -19.45
CA ALA A 16 3.49 11.99 -18.90
C ALA A 16 3.73 13.43 -19.37
N THR A 17 2.69 14.26 -19.27
CA THR A 17 2.77 15.70 -19.54
C THR A 17 2.70 16.45 -18.21
N VAL A 18 3.58 17.41 -18.01
CA VAL A 18 3.56 18.30 -16.85
C VAL A 18 2.34 19.22 -16.93
N LEU A 19 1.47 19.17 -15.92
CA LEU A 19 0.30 20.03 -15.84
C LEU A 19 0.60 21.33 -15.07
N ALA A 20 1.29 21.22 -13.96
CA ALA A 20 1.65 22.35 -13.12
C ALA A 20 2.94 22.07 -12.34
N VAL A 21 3.61 23.13 -11.96
CA VAL A 21 4.80 23.12 -11.10
C VAL A 21 4.60 24.15 -10.00
N ARG A 22 4.80 23.74 -8.75
CA ARG A 22 4.65 24.60 -7.57
C ARG A 22 5.80 24.35 -6.62
N GLU A 23 6.62 25.37 -6.36
CA GLU A 23 7.81 25.26 -5.52
C GLU A 23 8.70 24.05 -5.91
N ASN A 24 8.63 22.96 -5.13
CA ASN A 24 9.35 21.72 -5.37
C ASN A 24 8.42 20.53 -5.69
N ALA A 25 7.20 20.79 -6.16
CA ALA A 25 6.21 19.77 -6.52
C ALA A 25 5.83 19.85 -8.00
N ILE A 26 5.72 18.71 -8.65
CA ILE A 26 5.31 18.56 -10.05
C ILE A 26 3.98 17.80 -10.09
N GLU A 27 3.00 18.36 -10.82
CA GLU A 27 1.74 17.69 -11.14
C GLU A 27 1.75 17.22 -12.60
N LEU A 28 1.28 15.99 -12.86
CA LEU A 28 1.29 15.33 -14.16
C LEU A 28 -0.13 14.96 -14.60
N ASP A 29 -0.36 14.79 -15.92
CA ASP A 29 -1.62 14.29 -16.48
C ASP A 29 -1.88 12.82 -16.09
N ARG A 30 -0.82 12.03 -15.95
CA ARG A 30 -0.83 10.62 -15.50
C ARG A 30 0.43 10.27 -14.73
N THR A 31 0.37 9.25 -13.90
CA THR A 31 1.54 8.82 -13.13
C THR A 31 1.49 7.35 -12.75
N VAL A 32 2.68 6.73 -12.67
CA VAL A 32 2.91 5.41 -12.06
C VAL A 32 3.17 5.49 -10.56
N PHE A 33 3.41 6.69 -10.01
CA PHE A 33 3.66 6.88 -8.58
C PHE A 33 2.40 6.65 -7.75
N TYR A 34 2.53 5.87 -6.69
CA TYR A 34 1.54 5.75 -5.64
C TYR A 34 1.71 6.91 -4.66
N PRO A 35 0.70 7.75 -4.43
CA PRO A 35 0.77 8.80 -3.42
C PRO A 35 0.53 8.24 -2.02
N LEU A 36 1.24 8.76 -1.02
CA LEU A 36 1.04 8.44 0.40
C LEU A 36 -0.45 8.34 0.75
N GLY A 37 -0.88 7.19 1.28
CA GLY A 37 -2.25 6.97 1.70
C GLY A 37 -2.51 5.56 2.21
N GLY A 38 -3.57 5.39 3.04
CA GLY A 38 -3.96 4.07 3.57
C GLY A 38 -2.84 3.33 4.32
N GLY A 39 -1.95 4.05 5.01
CA GLY A 39 -0.82 3.46 5.74
C GLY A 39 0.37 3.06 4.85
N GLN A 40 0.24 3.14 3.52
CA GLN A 40 1.36 2.89 2.60
C GLN A 40 2.07 4.21 2.27
N PRO A 41 3.43 4.28 2.39
CA PRO A 41 4.22 5.45 1.99
C PRO A 41 4.10 5.75 0.50
N GLY A 42 4.31 7.01 0.13
CA GLY A 42 4.47 7.42 -1.25
C GLY A 42 5.69 6.79 -1.91
N ASP A 43 5.61 6.61 -3.22
CA ASP A 43 6.76 6.18 -3.99
C ASP A 43 7.80 7.27 -4.11
N THR A 44 9.02 6.83 -4.34
CA THR A 44 10.14 7.63 -4.79
C THR A 44 10.58 7.18 -6.19
N GLY A 45 11.39 7.98 -6.87
CA GLY A 45 11.82 7.65 -8.24
C GLY A 45 12.39 8.84 -8.98
N ARG A 46 12.03 8.98 -10.26
CA ARG A 46 12.52 10.05 -11.14
C ARG A 46 11.42 10.58 -12.06
N ILE A 47 11.53 11.88 -12.39
CA ILE A 47 10.82 12.55 -13.49
C ILE A 47 11.93 13.16 -14.38
N GLY A 48 12.20 12.56 -15.54
CA GLY A 48 13.39 12.87 -16.33
C GLY A 48 14.67 12.68 -15.51
N ALA A 49 15.48 13.71 -15.37
CA ALA A 49 16.68 13.71 -14.55
C ALA A 49 16.41 14.02 -13.05
N LEU A 50 15.22 14.51 -12.71
CA LEU A 50 14.88 14.95 -11.36
C LEU A 50 14.60 13.78 -10.42
N ARG A 51 15.18 13.82 -9.22
CA ARG A 51 14.87 12.88 -8.14
C ARG A 51 13.56 13.25 -7.48
N VAL A 52 12.59 12.31 -7.48
CA VAL A 52 11.36 12.40 -6.70
C VAL A 52 11.59 11.73 -5.35
N ILE A 53 11.47 12.51 -4.27
CA ILE A 53 11.74 12.06 -2.90
C ILE A 53 10.48 11.60 -2.16
N ASP A 54 9.29 12.00 -2.63
CA ASP A 54 7.99 11.57 -2.09
C ASP A 54 6.88 11.83 -3.11
N ALA A 55 5.78 11.11 -3.00
CA ALA A 55 4.54 11.35 -3.76
C ALA A 55 3.38 11.50 -2.78
N ARG A 56 2.62 12.58 -2.88
CA ARG A 56 1.52 12.91 -1.98
C ARG A 56 0.24 13.22 -2.74
N LYS A 57 -0.89 13.09 -2.09
CA LYS A 57 -2.18 13.54 -2.64
C LYS A 57 -2.18 15.07 -2.71
N GLY A 58 -2.54 15.59 -3.86
CA GLY A 58 -2.83 17.01 -4.06
C GLY A 58 -4.33 17.31 -3.96
N GLU A 59 -4.77 18.42 -4.55
CA GLU A 59 -6.19 18.80 -4.62
C GLU A 59 -6.96 17.86 -5.57
N GLY A 60 -8.15 17.47 -5.16
CA GLY A 60 -8.98 16.52 -5.90
C GLY A 60 -8.31 15.16 -6.07
N GLU A 61 -8.09 14.77 -7.32
CA GLU A 61 -7.40 13.50 -7.67
C GLU A 61 -5.94 13.72 -8.11
N SER A 62 -5.34 14.90 -7.86
CA SER A 62 -3.96 15.16 -8.26
C SER A 62 -2.94 14.46 -7.36
N VAL A 63 -1.73 14.29 -7.90
CA VAL A 63 -0.56 13.81 -7.14
C VAL A 63 0.55 14.83 -7.25
N LEU A 64 1.08 15.23 -6.10
CA LEU A 64 2.24 16.07 -5.95
C LEU A 64 3.49 15.20 -5.90
N HIS A 65 4.32 15.26 -6.94
CA HIS A 65 5.62 14.61 -6.96
C HIS A 65 6.65 15.57 -6.38
N LEU A 66 7.05 15.33 -5.14
CA LEU A 66 8.00 16.20 -4.44
C LEU A 66 9.42 15.88 -4.89
N VAL A 67 10.13 16.88 -5.39
CA VAL A 67 11.53 16.77 -5.80
C VAL A 67 12.45 17.49 -4.81
N GLU A 68 13.76 17.23 -4.92
CA GLU A 68 14.75 17.90 -4.10
C GLU A 68 14.70 19.41 -4.33
N PRO A 69 14.78 20.24 -3.27
CA PRO A 69 14.80 21.70 -3.40
C PRO A 69 15.96 22.19 -4.26
N GLY A 70 15.69 23.23 -5.06
CA GLY A 70 16.74 23.87 -5.90
C GLY A 70 16.99 23.18 -7.24
N ALA A 71 16.27 22.09 -7.56
CA ALA A 71 16.33 21.46 -8.87
C ALA A 71 15.68 22.34 -9.96
N ALA A 72 16.24 22.34 -11.17
CA ALA A 72 15.61 22.98 -12.34
C ALA A 72 14.37 22.18 -12.73
N LEU A 73 13.19 22.79 -12.62
CA LEU A 73 11.91 22.14 -12.84
C LEU A 73 11.50 22.23 -14.31
N PRO A 74 10.77 21.24 -14.87
CA PRO A 74 10.26 21.25 -16.23
C PRO A 74 9.15 22.31 -16.37
N ALA A 75 8.93 22.78 -17.59
CA ALA A 75 7.84 23.70 -17.89
C ALA A 75 6.49 22.97 -17.98
N ALA A 76 5.39 23.66 -17.68
CA ALA A 76 4.05 23.14 -17.95
C ALA A 76 3.89 22.88 -19.47
N GLY A 77 3.28 21.73 -19.81
CA GLY A 77 3.17 21.21 -21.19
C GLY A 77 4.35 20.36 -21.65
N GLU A 78 5.45 20.32 -20.92
CA GLU A 78 6.59 19.46 -21.24
C GLU A 78 6.27 17.97 -21.08
N LYS A 79 6.73 17.15 -22.02
CA LYS A 79 6.66 15.69 -21.93
C LYS A 79 7.86 15.16 -21.17
N VAL A 80 7.58 14.34 -20.18
CA VAL A 80 8.60 13.78 -19.28
C VAL A 80 8.45 12.28 -19.12
N ARG A 81 9.57 11.59 -18.99
CA ARG A 81 9.59 10.18 -18.57
C ARG A 81 9.50 10.11 -17.05
N VAL A 82 8.62 9.25 -16.57
CA VAL A 82 8.32 9.04 -15.16
C VAL A 82 8.68 7.62 -14.80
N GLU A 83 9.49 7.42 -13.73
CA GLU A 83 9.98 6.11 -13.32
C GLU A 83 10.04 6.02 -11.80
N ILE A 84 9.54 4.92 -11.22
CA ILE A 84 9.54 4.67 -9.77
C ILE A 84 10.75 3.85 -9.33
N ASP A 85 11.13 3.97 -8.06
CA ASP A 85 12.05 3.06 -7.38
C ASP A 85 11.34 1.72 -7.17
N TRP A 86 11.55 0.79 -8.08
CA TRP A 86 10.82 -0.48 -8.11
C TRP A 86 11.01 -1.31 -6.84
N ASP A 87 12.23 -1.41 -6.30
CA ASP A 87 12.51 -2.21 -5.11
C ASP A 87 11.73 -1.70 -3.89
N ARG A 88 11.60 -0.37 -3.77
CA ARG A 88 10.77 0.27 -2.74
C ARG A 88 9.29 -0.05 -2.96
N ARG A 89 8.75 0.16 -4.17
CA ARG A 89 7.38 -0.15 -4.53
C ARG A 89 7.05 -1.62 -4.27
N TYR A 90 7.86 -2.53 -4.76
CA TYR A 90 7.62 -3.96 -4.64
C TYR A 90 7.67 -4.43 -3.17
N ARG A 91 8.58 -3.87 -2.38
CA ARG A 91 8.61 -4.09 -0.92
C ARG A 91 7.32 -3.62 -0.24
N HIS A 92 6.80 -2.45 -0.59
CA HIS A 92 5.52 -1.96 -0.07
C HIS A 92 4.34 -2.84 -0.49
N MET A 93 4.30 -3.31 -1.75
CA MET A 93 3.28 -4.24 -2.23
C MET A 93 3.27 -5.55 -1.43
N ARG A 94 4.45 -6.12 -1.19
CA ARG A 94 4.61 -7.33 -0.37
C ARG A 94 4.11 -7.11 1.06
N PHE A 95 4.52 -6.04 1.72
CA PHE A 95 4.03 -5.70 3.06
C PHE A 95 2.53 -5.45 3.07
N HIS A 96 1.99 -4.72 2.08
CA HIS A 96 0.58 -4.41 2.06
C HIS A 96 -0.26 -5.70 1.94
N THR A 97 0.12 -6.60 1.06
CA THR A 97 -0.52 -7.92 0.96
C THR A 97 -0.36 -8.72 2.26
N ALA A 98 0.82 -8.71 2.89
CA ALA A 98 1.04 -9.37 4.18
C ALA A 98 0.11 -8.82 5.29
N LEU A 99 -0.17 -7.51 5.30
CA LEU A 99 -1.11 -6.90 6.25
C LEU A 99 -2.55 -7.37 6.01
N HIS A 100 -2.98 -7.56 4.75
CA HIS A 100 -4.28 -8.17 4.43
C HIS A 100 -4.35 -9.63 4.94
N LEU A 101 -3.27 -10.42 4.74
CA LEU A 101 -3.19 -11.77 5.29
C LEU A 101 -3.24 -11.77 6.82
N LEU A 102 -2.53 -10.84 7.47
CA LEU A 102 -2.60 -10.67 8.92
C LEU A 102 -4.03 -10.36 9.39
N GLY A 103 -4.73 -9.46 8.71
CA GLY A 103 -6.13 -9.15 9.00
C GLY A 103 -7.06 -10.36 8.84
N ALA A 104 -6.81 -11.22 7.85
CA ALA A 104 -7.56 -12.45 7.61
C ALA A 104 -7.31 -13.51 8.69
N VAL A 105 -6.08 -13.59 9.23
CA VAL A 105 -5.70 -14.53 10.30
C VAL A 105 -6.25 -14.09 11.66
N VAL A 106 -6.09 -12.79 12.02
CA VAL A 106 -6.49 -12.27 13.34
C VAL A 106 -8.01 -12.08 13.44
N ARG A 107 -8.70 -11.73 12.34
CA ARG A 107 -10.18 -11.58 12.26
C ARG A 107 -10.77 -10.63 13.29
N ALA A 108 -10.08 -9.51 13.58
CA ALA A 108 -10.57 -8.45 14.47
C ALA A 108 -10.64 -7.11 13.72
N SER A 109 -11.37 -6.15 14.28
CA SER A 109 -11.46 -4.80 13.72
C SER A 109 -10.11 -4.13 13.72
N VAL A 110 -9.71 -3.56 12.57
CA VAL A 110 -8.45 -2.86 12.39
C VAL A 110 -8.63 -1.40 12.78
N THR A 111 -7.90 -0.94 13.78
CA THR A 111 -7.92 0.45 14.27
C THR A 111 -6.86 1.34 13.63
N GLY A 112 -5.87 0.75 12.97
CA GLY A 112 -4.80 1.46 12.27
C GLY A 112 -3.80 0.53 11.62
N GLY A 113 -2.90 1.09 10.82
CA GLY A 113 -1.84 0.33 10.20
C GLY A 113 -0.84 1.23 9.48
N ARG A 114 0.39 0.75 9.35
CA ARG A 114 1.45 1.46 8.66
C ARG A 114 2.48 0.51 8.07
N ILE A 115 2.96 0.87 6.89
CA ILE A 115 4.11 0.26 6.23
C ILE A 115 5.31 1.18 6.37
N ALA A 116 6.44 0.63 6.75
CA ALA A 116 7.76 1.29 6.74
C ALA A 116 8.70 0.51 5.80
N GLN A 117 9.95 0.91 5.75
CA GLN A 117 10.92 0.29 4.85
C GLN A 117 11.25 -1.16 5.25
N ASP A 118 11.38 -1.44 6.54
CA ASP A 118 11.85 -2.71 7.11
C ASP A 118 10.76 -3.53 7.80
N LYS A 119 9.61 -2.93 8.08
CA LYS A 119 8.50 -3.53 8.83
C LYS A 119 7.16 -2.92 8.48
N ALA A 120 6.10 -3.65 8.81
CA ALA A 120 4.73 -3.16 8.72
C ALA A 120 3.94 -3.60 9.95
N HIS A 121 2.86 -2.91 10.29
CA HIS A 121 2.00 -3.32 11.40
C HIS A 121 0.54 -3.03 11.13
N LEU A 122 -0.33 -3.82 11.76
CA LEU A 122 -1.72 -3.49 12.01
C LEU A 122 -1.98 -3.37 13.51
N ASP A 123 -2.90 -2.49 13.84
CA ASP A 123 -3.46 -2.31 15.16
C ASP A 123 -4.88 -2.86 15.17
N PHE A 124 -5.18 -3.68 16.18
CA PHE A 124 -6.46 -4.38 16.31
C PHE A 124 -7.20 -4.02 17.60
N ASP A 125 -8.52 -3.89 17.52
CA ASP A 125 -9.38 -3.86 18.69
C ASP A 125 -9.66 -5.28 19.17
N ILE A 126 -8.76 -5.81 20.00
CA ILE A 126 -8.79 -7.19 20.50
C ILE A 126 -8.12 -7.28 21.88
N GLU A 127 -8.42 -8.33 22.61
CA GLU A 127 -7.74 -8.67 23.85
C GLU A 127 -6.38 -9.32 23.58
N MET A 128 -5.37 -9.02 24.40
CA MET A 128 -4.00 -9.48 24.20
C MET A 128 -3.88 -11.02 24.22
N GLU A 129 -4.66 -11.65 25.05
CA GLU A 129 -4.69 -13.11 25.29
C GLU A 129 -5.16 -13.89 24.06
N LYS A 130 -5.84 -13.22 23.13
CA LYS A 130 -6.31 -13.79 21.84
C LYS A 130 -5.24 -13.75 20.75
N LEU A 131 -4.09 -13.12 21.03
CA LEU A 131 -3.00 -12.94 20.05
C LEU A 131 -1.84 -13.92 20.36
N ASP A 132 -1.83 -15.05 19.69
CA ASP A 132 -0.70 -15.99 19.70
C ASP A 132 0.26 -15.68 18.55
N LYS A 133 1.48 -15.28 18.90
CA LYS A 133 2.52 -14.89 17.95
C LYS A 133 2.85 -16.03 16.98
N ALA A 134 3.03 -17.25 17.47
CA ALA A 134 3.42 -18.40 16.68
C ALA A 134 2.29 -18.84 15.73
N ALA A 135 1.06 -18.86 16.23
CA ALA A 135 -0.12 -19.20 15.44
C ALA A 135 -0.38 -18.15 14.33
N ILE A 136 -0.22 -16.85 14.61
CA ILE A 136 -0.36 -15.78 13.63
C ILE A 136 0.70 -15.90 12.54
N GLU A 137 1.97 -16.11 12.92
CA GLU A 137 3.08 -16.29 11.98
C GLU A 137 2.88 -17.51 11.09
N ALA A 138 2.52 -18.65 11.66
CA ALA A 138 2.21 -19.86 10.93
C ALA A 138 1.03 -19.69 9.97
N GLY A 139 -0.04 -19.04 10.41
CA GLY A 139 -1.22 -18.76 9.60
C GLY A 139 -0.92 -17.89 8.39
N ILE A 140 -0.17 -16.78 8.57
CA ILE A 140 0.24 -15.92 7.46
C ILE A 140 1.09 -16.71 6.47
N ASN A 141 2.10 -17.43 6.93
CA ASN A 141 3.01 -18.18 6.06
C ASN A 141 2.31 -19.33 5.33
N ALA A 142 1.30 -19.96 5.93
CA ALA A 142 0.47 -20.96 5.24
C ALA A 142 -0.29 -20.32 4.06
N LEU A 143 -0.89 -19.14 4.23
CA LEU A 143 -1.56 -18.40 3.15
C LEU A 143 -0.58 -17.93 2.06
N VAL A 144 0.64 -17.54 2.44
CA VAL A 144 1.71 -17.21 1.48
C VAL A 144 2.06 -18.43 0.64
N GLN A 145 2.27 -19.59 1.25
CA GLN A 145 2.64 -20.83 0.56
C GLN A 145 1.51 -21.38 -0.32
N ALA A 146 0.25 -21.21 0.09
CA ALA A 146 -0.93 -21.63 -0.68
C ALA A 146 -0.99 -20.93 -2.04
N GLY A 147 -0.52 -19.69 -2.15
CA GLY A 147 -0.39 -19.01 -3.44
C GLY A 147 -1.72 -18.51 -3.99
N HIS A 148 -2.42 -17.70 -3.22
CA HIS A 148 -3.68 -17.09 -3.63
C HIS A 148 -3.45 -15.92 -4.59
N ASP A 149 -4.22 -15.86 -5.66
CA ASP A 149 -4.20 -14.72 -6.58
C ASP A 149 -4.86 -13.50 -5.96
N THR A 150 -4.35 -12.32 -6.30
CA THR A 150 -4.94 -11.05 -5.91
C THR A 150 -5.58 -10.38 -7.12
N ARG A 151 -6.73 -9.73 -6.92
CA ARG A 151 -7.46 -9.03 -7.97
C ARG A 151 -8.04 -7.73 -7.43
N SER A 152 -8.04 -6.70 -8.27
CA SER A 152 -8.77 -5.47 -7.96
C SER A 152 -10.04 -5.37 -8.79
N SER A 153 -11.07 -4.81 -8.19
CA SER A 153 -12.34 -4.48 -8.83
C SER A 153 -12.84 -3.14 -8.33
N TRP A 154 -13.89 -2.61 -8.95
CA TRP A 154 -14.46 -1.32 -8.59
C TRP A 154 -15.95 -1.46 -8.35
N ILE A 155 -16.43 -0.84 -7.27
CA ILE A 155 -17.85 -0.71 -6.94
C ILE A 155 -18.22 0.77 -6.81
N THR A 156 -19.51 1.07 -6.84
CA THR A 156 -20.03 2.41 -6.53
C THR A 156 -19.99 2.71 -5.03
N GLY A 157 -20.05 3.99 -4.66
CA GLY A 157 -20.18 4.36 -3.26
C GLY A 157 -21.45 3.80 -2.60
N ALA A 158 -22.57 3.75 -3.34
CA ALA A 158 -23.84 3.19 -2.86
C ALA A 158 -23.75 1.67 -2.62
N GLU A 159 -23.05 0.92 -3.49
CA GLU A 159 -22.78 -0.51 -3.27
C GLU A 159 -21.91 -0.73 -2.02
N LEU A 160 -20.91 0.12 -1.79
CA LEU A 160 -20.11 0.04 -0.56
C LEU A 160 -20.95 0.32 0.68
N ASP A 161 -21.82 1.33 0.63
CA ASP A 161 -22.68 1.70 1.77
C ASP A 161 -23.67 0.57 2.14
N SER A 162 -24.06 -0.26 1.15
CA SER A 162 -24.88 -1.47 1.38
C SER A 162 -24.08 -2.68 1.90
N ARG A 163 -22.74 -2.60 1.90
CA ARG A 163 -21.82 -3.70 2.24
C ARG A 163 -20.75 -3.24 3.25
N PRO A 164 -21.13 -2.86 4.48
CA PRO A 164 -20.22 -2.33 5.49
C PRO A 164 -19.09 -3.30 5.86
N GLU A 165 -19.28 -4.61 5.67
CA GLU A 165 -18.25 -5.64 5.90
C GLU A 165 -17.02 -5.48 5.02
N LEU A 166 -17.11 -4.76 3.90
CA LEU A 166 -15.97 -4.44 3.02
C LEU A 166 -15.06 -3.34 3.59
N VAL A 167 -15.47 -2.67 4.67
CA VAL A 167 -14.68 -1.63 5.34
C VAL A 167 -14.14 -2.20 6.64
N ARG A 168 -12.96 -2.82 6.61
CA ARG A 168 -12.34 -3.41 7.81
C ARG A 168 -11.61 -2.40 8.69
N THR A 169 -11.19 -1.27 8.12
CA THR A 169 -10.43 -0.24 8.83
C THR A 169 -11.37 0.80 9.41
N MET A 170 -11.39 0.94 10.72
CA MET A 170 -12.26 1.88 11.44
C MET A 170 -11.79 3.34 11.34
N SER A 171 -10.50 3.59 11.16
CA SER A 171 -9.88 4.92 11.25
C SER A 171 -9.76 5.68 9.94
N VAL A 172 -9.90 5.02 8.80
CA VAL A 172 -9.72 5.62 7.47
C VAL A 172 -10.85 5.21 6.56
N ALA A 173 -11.67 6.18 6.15
CA ALA A 173 -12.68 5.93 5.13
C ALA A 173 -12.02 5.58 3.79
N PRO A 174 -12.52 4.57 3.05
CA PRO A 174 -12.03 4.26 1.72
C PRO A 174 -12.09 5.47 0.80
N PRO A 175 -11.05 5.70 -0.04
CA PRO A 175 -11.07 6.82 -0.99
C PRO A 175 -12.21 6.62 -2.00
N ARG A 176 -13.13 7.58 -2.04
CA ARG A 176 -14.27 7.61 -2.99
C ARG A 176 -13.91 8.48 -4.20
N GLY A 177 -12.91 8.06 -4.99
CA GLY A 177 -12.53 8.78 -6.21
C GLY A 177 -13.60 8.66 -7.29
N ALA A 178 -14.04 9.79 -7.85
CA ALA A 178 -15.08 9.85 -8.91
C ALA A 178 -16.33 8.98 -8.61
N GLY A 179 -16.74 8.87 -7.34
CA GLY A 179 -17.90 8.08 -6.92
C GLY A 179 -17.69 6.56 -6.91
N ARG A 180 -16.48 6.08 -7.16
CA ARG A 180 -16.13 4.65 -7.19
C ARG A 180 -15.14 4.31 -6.09
N VAL A 181 -15.25 3.10 -5.55
CA VAL A 181 -14.35 2.56 -4.53
C VAL A 181 -13.66 1.32 -5.07
N ARG A 182 -12.34 1.29 -4.94
CA ARG A 182 -11.54 0.13 -5.33
C ARG A 182 -11.61 -0.94 -4.25
N LEU A 183 -11.90 -2.16 -4.65
CA LEU A 183 -11.79 -3.36 -3.82
C LEU A 183 -10.49 -4.10 -4.16
N MET A 184 -9.93 -4.73 -3.15
CA MET A 184 -8.84 -5.70 -3.27
C MET A 184 -9.33 -7.04 -2.75
N GLU A 185 -9.23 -8.06 -3.58
CA GLU A 185 -9.52 -9.46 -3.27
C GLU A 185 -8.22 -10.26 -3.19
N ILE A 186 -8.09 -11.08 -2.16
CA ILE A 186 -7.18 -12.22 -2.11
C ILE A 186 -8.07 -13.46 -2.16
N ALA A 187 -8.03 -14.18 -3.27
CA ALA A 187 -9.00 -15.21 -3.62
C ALA A 187 -9.21 -16.24 -2.49
N GLY A 188 -10.44 -16.30 -1.97
CA GLY A 188 -10.83 -17.20 -0.88
C GLY A 188 -10.31 -16.81 0.51
N VAL A 189 -9.64 -15.67 0.66
CA VAL A 189 -8.99 -15.25 1.93
C VAL A 189 -9.54 -13.93 2.44
N ASP A 190 -9.54 -12.88 1.59
CA ASP A 190 -9.89 -11.53 1.99
C ASP A 190 -10.54 -10.74 0.84
N LEU A 191 -11.50 -9.90 1.17
CA LEU A 191 -12.10 -8.93 0.25
C LEU A 191 -12.43 -7.66 1.04
N GLN A 192 -11.82 -6.54 0.64
CA GLN A 192 -12.07 -5.26 1.31
C GLN A 192 -11.77 -4.05 0.42
N ALA A 193 -12.32 -2.90 0.80
CA ALA A 193 -12.00 -1.63 0.17
C ALA A 193 -10.54 -1.24 0.45
N CYS A 194 -9.74 -1.16 -0.61
CA CYS A 194 -8.32 -0.83 -0.50
C CYS A 194 -7.80 -0.09 -1.74
N GLY A 195 -7.19 1.08 -1.51
CA GLY A 195 -6.57 1.90 -2.56
C GLY A 195 -5.08 1.64 -2.78
N GLY A 196 -4.46 0.74 -2.02
CA GLY A 196 -3.03 0.48 -2.05
C GLY A 196 -2.58 -0.44 -3.18
N THR A 197 -1.27 -0.68 -3.25
CA THR A 197 -0.67 -1.57 -4.25
C THR A 197 -0.37 -2.94 -3.65
N HIS A 198 -0.62 -4.00 -4.42
CA HIS A 198 -0.49 -5.39 -3.96
C HIS A 198 0.29 -6.23 -4.96
N VAL A 199 0.89 -7.33 -4.49
CA VAL A 199 1.47 -8.36 -5.36
C VAL A 199 0.35 -9.16 -6.04
N ARG A 200 0.64 -9.78 -7.20
CA ARG A 200 -0.36 -10.55 -7.98
C ARG A 200 -0.71 -11.89 -7.36
N ASN A 201 0.22 -12.46 -6.58
CA ASN A 201 0.01 -13.74 -5.90
C ASN A 201 0.67 -13.69 -4.52
N THR A 202 0.05 -14.31 -3.51
CA THR A 202 0.55 -14.28 -2.13
C THR A 202 1.92 -14.89 -1.97
N ARG A 203 2.37 -15.81 -2.84
CA ARG A 203 3.75 -16.35 -2.83
C ARG A 203 4.82 -15.28 -2.98
N GLU A 204 4.52 -14.19 -3.68
CA GLU A 204 5.44 -13.07 -3.87
C GLU A 204 5.73 -12.30 -2.57
N VAL A 205 4.86 -12.43 -1.57
CA VAL A 205 5.09 -11.84 -0.23
C VAL A 205 6.39 -12.39 0.37
N GLY A 206 6.68 -13.67 0.15
CA GLY A 206 7.80 -14.34 0.77
C GLY A 206 7.54 -14.60 2.26
N ARG A 207 8.51 -15.21 2.95
CA ARG A 207 8.36 -15.58 4.35
C ARG A 207 8.26 -14.35 5.25
N ILE A 208 7.26 -14.36 6.12
CA ILE A 208 6.98 -13.32 7.11
C ILE A 208 7.34 -13.82 8.51
N GLU A 209 7.88 -12.92 9.31
CA GLU A 209 8.11 -13.08 10.74
C GLU A 209 7.23 -12.08 11.51
N VAL A 210 6.56 -12.56 12.56
CA VAL A 210 5.90 -11.69 13.54
C VAL A 210 6.96 -11.21 14.53
N VAL A 211 7.47 -10.01 14.33
CA VAL A 211 8.57 -9.48 15.17
C VAL A 211 8.09 -9.21 16.59
N ARG A 212 6.94 -8.56 16.71
CA ARG A 212 6.46 -8.09 18.01
C ARG A 212 4.94 -7.99 18.05
N ILE A 213 4.36 -8.35 19.20
CA ILE A 213 3.00 -8.02 19.60
C ILE A 213 3.08 -7.14 20.85
N ARG A 214 2.38 -6.00 20.87
CA ARG A 214 2.37 -5.10 22.03
C ARG A 214 1.02 -4.39 22.18
N SER A 215 0.74 -3.97 23.42
CA SER A 215 -0.40 -3.12 23.71
C SER A 215 -0.06 -1.65 23.42
N GLU A 216 -0.89 -0.98 22.62
CA GLU A 216 -0.87 0.47 22.37
C GLU A 216 -2.01 1.19 23.10
N GLY A 217 -2.68 0.49 24.02
CA GLY A 217 -3.80 0.96 24.80
C GLY A 217 -4.79 -0.15 25.10
N ARG A 218 -5.85 0.19 25.86
CA ARG A 218 -6.84 -0.80 26.35
C ARG A 218 -7.45 -1.63 25.22
N ARG A 219 -7.82 -1.00 24.09
CA ARG A 219 -8.49 -1.62 22.94
C ARG A 219 -7.64 -1.59 21.67
N ASN A 220 -6.31 -1.46 21.80
CA ASN A 220 -5.45 -1.31 20.67
C ASN A 220 -4.19 -2.17 20.82
N LYS A 221 -4.12 -3.25 20.06
CA LYS A 221 -3.01 -4.20 20.07
C LYS A 221 -2.31 -4.23 18.73
N ARG A 222 -1.02 -3.91 18.74
CA ARG A 222 -0.18 -3.85 17.53
C ARG A 222 0.50 -5.17 17.28
N VAL A 223 0.33 -5.70 16.07
CA VAL A 223 1.10 -6.83 15.54
C VAL A 223 2.04 -6.30 14.46
N THR A 224 3.34 -6.47 14.64
CA THR A 224 4.39 -5.99 13.73
C THR A 224 4.99 -7.15 12.97
N LEU A 225 5.06 -6.99 11.64
CA LEU A 225 5.62 -7.94 10.69
C LEU A 225 6.93 -7.42 10.11
N ALA A 226 7.85 -8.35 9.81
CA ALA A 226 9.02 -8.12 8.96
C ALA A 226 9.16 -9.28 7.97
N PHE A 227 9.96 -9.08 6.91
CA PHE A 227 10.40 -10.21 6.09
C PHE A 227 11.45 -11.01 6.85
N ALA A 228 11.29 -12.32 6.89
CA ALA A 228 12.34 -13.17 7.42
C ALA A 228 13.58 -12.99 6.55
N GLU A 229 14.65 -12.46 7.12
CA GLU A 229 15.95 -12.41 6.45
C GLU A 229 16.38 -13.83 6.07
N ARG A 230 16.84 -14.04 4.84
CA ARG A 230 17.62 -15.24 4.56
C ARG A 230 18.85 -15.14 5.46
N LYS A 231 18.91 -15.98 6.51
CA LYS A 231 20.20 -16.27 7.14
C LYS A 231 21.06 -16.84 6.02
N LEU A 232 21.96 -16.03 5.45
CA LEU A 232 23.06 -16.52 4.65
C LEU A 232 23.78 -17.51 5.58
N GLY A 233 23.71 -18.80 5.20
CA GLY A 233 24.30 -19.87 6.00
C GLY A 233 25.75 -19.55 6.29
N SER A 234 26.09 -19.61 7.55
CA SER A 234 27.46 -19.89 7.98
C SER A 234 27.78 -21.31 7.50
N GLU A 235 28.41 -21.40 6.31
CA GLU A 235 29.24 -22.56 5.98
C GLU A 235 30.53 -22.48 6.77
#